data_e695007b4408d3d0f520cc21873f3db6
#
_entry.id   e695007b4408d3d0f520cc21873f3db6
#
_cell.length_a   1.000
_cell.length_b   1.000
_cell.length_c   1.000
_cell.angle_alpha   90.00
_cell.angle_beta   90.00
_cell.angle_gamma   90.00
#
_symmetry.space_group_name_H-M   'P 1'
#
loop_
_entity.id
_entity.type
_entity.pdbx_description
1 polymer ?
#
loop_
_entity_poly.entity_id
_entity_poly.type
_entity_poly.pdbx_seq_one_letter_code
_entity_poly.pdbx_strand_id
1 'polypeptide(L)'
;MKNWQKKVLAVVLAVALIVTGFATSTFMDGNSNKVVKETTVSKTNDNKSDVAKADIVSTKDTKTEKSKEPNVSENKNNVDNKIGDPDKKVDYQKIIRETKDEDYRKTVKVKKGGFVVIRKEDKNTKPIEEEQWYKDAKATDSEVIMENTIKDNDGKEVKQVSYKITTEEKDIWSIVDNTNNQNVVEIAEPVYKYYTSEESVLSAEDNKGMEKQWYLKDQKLESVWGNEKYGNTAGEGVVVAVIDTGVDYNHEDLQDNIWTNSAEVSGQKGTDDDNNGYVDDVHGINLIDPNETPMDDHGHGTHVAGIIAMENNNVGGVGIAYKSKIMPIKAGGSDGTLYSSDIAKGIEYAYKNGADVINMSFGSSAHSALIENALQDAFGSCVLVAEQVMRVCQQQIAHIIYLVQTCILQHIHM
;
A
#
# COMPACT_ATOMS: atom_id res chain seq x y z
N MET A 1 6.75 -2.88 -26.45
CA MET A 1 7.09 -2.68 -25.02
C MET A 1 8.60 -2.86 -24.84
N LYS A 2 9.26 -1.94 -24.12
CA LYS A 2 10.67 -2.14 -23.72
C LYS A 2 10.73 -3.35 -22.77
N ASN A 3 11.85 -4.07 -22.74
CA ASN A 3 11.98 -5.32 -21.96
C ASN A 3 11.63 -5.15 -20.46
N TRP A 4 11.94 -3.97 -19.90
CA TRP A 4 11.56 -3.56 -18.55
C TRP A 4 10.04 -3.54 -18.33
N GLN A 5 9.26 -2.94 -19.24
CA GLN A 5 7.79 -2.86 -19.11
C GLN A 5 7.10 -4.23 -19.10
N LYS A 6 7.67 -5.23 -19.78
CA LYS A 6 7.15 -6.61 -19.76
C LYS A 6 7.42 -7.29 -18.42
N LYS A 7 8.56 -7.01 -17.80
CA LYS A 7 8.94 -7.56 -16.49
C LYS A 7 8.04 -7.01 -15.39
N VAL A 8 7.84 -5.69 -15.38
CA VAL A 8 6.96 -5.00 -14.42
C VAL A 8 5.51 -5.45 -14.58
N LEU A 9 5.02 -5.67 -15.81
CA LEU A 9 3.65 -6.12 -16.05
C LEU A 9 3.34 -7.47 -15.36
N ALA A 10 4.29 -8.41 -15.36
CA ALA A 10 4.10 -9.70 -14.69
C ALA A 10 3.97 -9.54 -13.17
N VAL A 11 4.77 -8.65 -12.57
CA VAL A 11 4.75 -8.38 -11.12
C VAL A 11 3.50 -7.60 -10.73
N VAL A 12 3.08 -6.62 -11.54
CA VAL A 12 1.88 -5.80 -11.28
C VAL A 12 0.61 -6.64 -11.36
N LEU A 13 0.52 -7.56 -12.32
CA LEU A 13 -0.58 -8.53 -12.35
C LEU A 13 -0.58 -9.38 -11.07
N ALA A 14 0.59 -9.74 -10.56
CA ALA A 14 0.73 -10.50 -9.34
C ALA A 14 0.21 -9.73 -8.12
N VAL A 15 0.67 -8.51 -7.93
CA VAL A 15 0.34 -7.69 -6.76
C VAL A 15 -1.10 -7.16 -6.82
N ALA A 16 -1.60 -6.78 -7.99
CA ALA A 16 -3.00 -6.36 -8.17
C ALA A 16 -4.01 -7.48 -7.84
N LEU A 17 -3.61 -8.74 -8.00
CA LEU A 17 -4.46 -9.89 -7.70
C LEU A 17 -4.55 -10.19 -6.21
N ILE A 18 -3.52 -9.86 -5.42
CA ILE A 18 -3.57 -9.91 -3.96
C ILE A 18 -4.70 -8.98 -3.48
N VAL A 19 -4.77 -7.77 -4.03
CA VAL A 19 -5.74 -6.74 -3.64
C VAL A 19 -7.18 -7.07 -4.06
N THR A 20 -7.39 -7.75 -5.20
CA THR A 20 -8.74 -8.07 -5.71
C THR A 20 -9.28 -9.40 -5.21
N GLY A 21 -8.43 -10.36 -4.86
CA GLY A 21 -8.84 -11.68 -4.34
C GLY A 21 -9.53 -11.59 -2.98
N PHE A 22 -9.14 -10.64 -2.14
CA PHE A 22 -9.74 -10.42 -0.83
C PHE A 22 -11.07 -9.63 -0.88
N ALA A 23 -11.27 -8.79 -1.90
CA ALA A 23 -12.49 -7.99 -2.03
C ALA A 23 -13.74 -8.83 -2.43
N THR A 24 -13.57 -9.98 -3.07
CA THR A 24 -14.69 -10.78 -3.56
C THR A 24 -15.30 -11.71 -2.52
N SER A 25 -14.58 -12.11 -1.47
CA SER A 25 -15.11 -12.98 -0.42
C SER A 25 -16.04 -12.28 0.56
N THR A 26 -15.92 -10.94 0.71
CA THR A 26 -16.76 -10.14 1.62
C THR A 26 -18.00 -9.54 0.96
N PHE A 27 -18.16 -9.65 -0.37
CA PHE A 27 -19.28 -9.02 -1.10
C PHE A 27 -20.52 -9.90 -1.27
N MET A 28 -20.51 -11.17 -0.82
CA MET A 28 -21.63 -12.09 -1.05
C MET A 28 -22.63 -12.21 0.10
N ASP A 29 -22.49 -11.49 1.22
CA ASP A 29 -23.43 -11.62 2.36
C ASP A 29 -24.12 -10.31 2.82
N GLY A 30 -24.40 -9.43 1.92
CA GLY A 30 -25.06 -8.12 2.18
C GLY A 30 -26.55 -8.07 1.82
N ASN A 31 -27.35 -9.11 2.02
CA ASN A 31 -28.82 -8.94 2.10
C ASN A 31 -29.55 -10.21 2.56
N SER A 32 -29.73 -10.36 3.86
CA SER A 32 -30.96 -10.94 4.43
C SER A 32 -30.94 -10.85 5.96
N ASN A 33 -31.80 -9.99 6.50
CA ASN A 33 -32.27 -10.06 7.87
C ASN A 33 -32.94 -11.41 8.13
N LYS A 34 -32.22 -12.33 8.76
CA LYS A 34 -32.84 -13.48 9.46
C LYS A 34 -32.10 -13.72 10.76
N VAL A 35 -32.78 -13.40 11.84
CA VAL A 35 -32.45 -13.81 13.19
C VAL A 35 -32.39 -15.35 13.23
N VAL A 36 -31.17 -15.90 13.44
CA VAL A 36 -31.02 -17.33 13.75
C VAL A 36 -30.92 -17.47 15.26
N LYS A 37 -31.91 -18.14 15.83
CA LYS A 37 -31.94 -18.57 17.24
C LYS A 37 -30.82 -19.61 17.42
N GLU A 38 -30.03 -19.44 18.47
CA GLU A 38 -29.13 -20.47 19.01
C GLU A 38 -29.89 -21.76 19.29
N THR A 39 -29.41 -22.85 18.73
CA THR A 39 -29.84 -24.20 19.14
C THR A 39 -28.61 -24.94 19.65
N THR A 40 -28.54 -25.10 20.94
CA THR A 40 -27.58 -25.95 21.64
C THR A 40 -27.81 -27.42 21.22
N VAL A 41 -26.76 -28.06 20.67
CA VAL A 41 -26.77 -29.51 20.41
C VAL A 41 -25.82 -30.18 21.40
N SER A 42 -26.43 -30.97 22.27
CA SER A 42 -25.77 -31.91 23.19
C SER A 42 -25.21 -33.10 22.40
N LYS A 43 -23.99 -33.52 22.76
CA LYS A 43 -23.36 -34.75 22.29
C LYS A 43 -24.11 -35.99 22.78
N THR A 44 -24.44 -36.93 21.91
CA THR A 44 -24.54 -38.36 22.23
C THR A 44 -23.91 -39.17 21.08
N ASN A 45 -23.03 -40.07 21.45
CA ASN A 45 -22.47 -41.13 20.59
C ASN A 45 -23.59 -42.08 20.17
N ASP A 46 -23.55 -42.59 18.95
CA ASP A 46 -23.52 -44.03 18.69
C ASP A 46 -23.39 -44.40 17.20
N ASN A 47 -22.69 -45.51 16.99
CA ASN A 47 -22.40 -46.23 15.75
C ASN A 47 -23.63 -46.65 14.97
N LYS A 48 -23.60 -46.61 13.63
CA LYS A 48 -23.64 -47.75 12.70
C LYS A 48 -23.83 -47.33 11.23
N SER A 49 -23.15 -48.07 10.40
CA SER A 49 -23.25 -48.17 8.94
C SER A 49 -24.65 -48.29 8.40
N ASP A 50 -24.97 -47.62 7.26
CA ASP A 50 -25.68 -48.26 6.17
C ASP A 50 -25.57 -47.41 4.87
N VAL A 51 -25.30 -48.16 3.79
CA VAL A 51 -25.18 -47.68 2.41
C VAL A 51 -26.59 -47.56 1.84
N ALA A 52 -26.98 -46.42 1.30
CA ALA A 52 -28.14 -46.30 0.45
C ALA A 52 -27.80 -45.48 -0.80
N LYS A 53 -27.91 -46.19 -1.94
CA LYS A 53 -27.93 -45.62 -3.29
C LYS A 53 -29.18 -44.79 -3.48
N ALA A 54 -29.06 -43.61 -4.07
CA ALA A 54 -30.20 -42.88 -4.58
C ALA A 54 -29.98 -42.58 -6.08
N ASP A 55 -31.01 -42.91 -6.86
CA ASP A 55 -31.07 -42.91 -8.32
C ASP A 55 -31.12 -41.49 -8.91
N ILE A 56 -30.47 -41.37 -10.07
CA ILE A 56 -30.53 -40.19 -10.93
C ILE A 56 -31.85 -40.23 -11.72
N VAL A 57 -32.74 -39.28 -11.47
CA VAL A 57 -33.89 -39.02 -12.36
C VAL A 57 -33.59 -37.80 -13.23
N SER A 58 -33.45 -38.08 -14.53
CA SER A 58 -33.38 -37.10 -15.61
C SER A 58 -34.78 -36.55 -15.91
N THR A 59 -34.94 -35.23 -15.86
CA THR A 59 -36.09 -34.59 -16.54
C THR A 59 -35.57 -33.53 -17.50
N LYS A 60 -36.00 -33.75 -18.75
CA LYS A 60 -35.81 -32.86 -19.90
C LYS A 60 -36.78 -31.67 -19.86
N ASP A 61 -36.30 -30.60 -20.51
CA ASP A 61 -37.01 -29.53 -21.20
C ASP A 61 -37.85 -28.53 -20.37
N THR A 62 -37.32 -27.32 -20.23
CA THR A 62 -38.17 -26.12 -20.36
C THR A 62 -37.43 -24.93 -20.98
N LYS A 63 -38.12 -24.27 -21.85
CA LYS A 63 -37.80 -23.20 -22.78
C LYS A 63 -37.05 -21.99 -22.23
N THR A 64 -36.08 -21.54 -23.02
CA THR A 64 -35.44 -20.24 -23.01
C THR A 64 -36.45 -19.09 -23.13
N GLU A 65 -36.64 -18.31 -22.07
CA GLU A 65 -37.16 -16.95 -22.18
C GLU A 65 -35.98 -15.97 -22.12
N LYS A 66 -35.88 -15.16 -23.17
CA LYS A 66 -34.95 -14.03 -23.29
C LYS A 66 -35.37 -12.95 -22.31
N SER A 67 -34.64 -12.76 -21.19
CA SER A 67 -34.74 -11.58 -20.37
C SER A 67 -33.99 -10.42 -21.04
N LYS A 68 -34.72 -9.32 -21.25
CA LYS A 68 -34.23 -8.04 -21.78
C LYS A 68 -33.21 -7.45 -20.83
N GLU A 69 -32.05 -7.06 -21.37
CA GLU A 69 -31.08 -6.21 -20.68
C GLU A 69 -31.73 -4.85 -20.36
N PRO A 70 -31.50 -4.27 -19.15
CA PRO A 70 -31.91 -2.92 -18.88
C PRO A 70 -31.00 -1.95 -19.61
N ASN A 71 -31.60 -1.05 -20.42
CA ASN A 71 -30.96 0.12 -21.02
C ASN A 71 -30.31 0.97 -19.94
N VAL A 72 -28.98 0.95 -19.85
CA VAL A 72 -28.21 1.95 -19.12
C VAL A 72 -28.09 3.17 -20.03
N SER A 73 -28.82 4.23 -19.71
CA SER A 73 -28.67 5.54 -20.35
C SER A 73 -27.25 6.05 -20.08
N GLU A 74 -26.46 6.19 -21.15
CA GLU A 74 -25.17 6.88 -21.13
C GLU A 74 -25.35 8.33 -20.67
N ASN A 75 -25.01 8.58 -19.41
CA ASN A 75 -24.84 9.93 -18.92
C ASN A 75 -23.44 10.40 -19.32
N LYS A 76 -23.33 11.04 -20.48
CA LYS A 76 -22.10 11.68 -20.98
C LYS A 76 -21.84 12.94 -20.17
N ASN A 77 -21.39 12.81 -18.94
CA ASN A 77 -20.62 13.86 -18.30
C ASN A 77 -19.17 13.68 -18.73
N ASN A 78 -18.71 14.53 -19.64
CA ASN A 78 -17.32 14.72 -19.98
C ASN A 78 -16.56 15.12 -18.70
N VAL A 79 -16.04 14.15 -17.99
CA VAL A 79 -14.95 14.33 -17.03
C VAL A 79 -13.69 14.02 -17.83
N ASP A 80 -13.03 15.06 -18.35
CA ASP A 80 -11.66 14.99 -18.86
C ASP A 80 -10.73 14.70 -17.66
N ASN A 81 -10.80 13.48 -17.13
CA ASN A 81 -9.85 12.98 -16.16
C ASN A 81 -8.67 12.34 -16.95
N LYS A 82 -7.69 13.16 -17.31
CA LYS A 82 -6.35 12.67 -17.58
C LYS A 82 -5.79 12.12 -16.27
N ILE A 83 -5.94 10.82 -16.10
CA ILE A 83 -5.42 10.07 -14.97
C ILE A 83 -3.91 9.95 -15.19
N GLY A 84 -3.12 10.30 -14.15
CA GLY A 84 -1.66 10.21 -14.19
C GLY A 84 -0.98 11.38 -14.88
N ASP A 85 -1.45 12.59 -14.63
CA ASP A 85 -0.72 13.80 -14.97
C ASP A 85 0.32 14.08 -13.86
N PRO A 86 1.62 13.89 -14.12
CA PRO A 86 2.66 14.19 -13.14
C PRO A 86 2.72 15.68 -12.78
N ASP A 87 2.08 16.55 -13.59
CA ASP A 87 1.97 17.98 -13.32
C ASP A 87 0.75 18.35 -12.45
N LYS A 88 -0.07 17.37 -12.07
CA LYS A 88 -1.25 17.62 -11.24
C LYS A 88 -0.83 17.83 -9.79
N LYS A 89 -0.86 19.08 -9.35
CA LYS A 89 -0.55 19.45 -7.95
C LYS A 89 -1.65 18.95 -6.99
N VAL A 90 -1.23 18.57 -5.77
CA VAL A 90 -2.14 18.23 -4.66
C VAL A 90 -3.04 19.44 -4.35
N ASP A 91 -4.34 19.21 -4.23
CA ASP A 91 -5.30 20.26 -3.87
C ASP A 91 -5.40 20.40 -2.34
N TYR A 92 -4.41 21.07 -1.74
CA TYR A 92 -4.37 21.31 -0.30
C TYR A 92 -5.62 22.01 0.22
N GLN A 93 -6.23 22.92 -0.57
CA GLN A 93 -7.43 23.62 -0.14
C GLN A 93 -8.64 22.68 -0.04
N LYS A 94 -8.70 21.68 -0.90
CA LYS A 94 -9.71 20.62 -0.80
C LYS A 94 -9.51 19.81 0.47
N ILE A 95 -8.28 19.36 0.74
CA ILE A 95 -7.95 18.56 1.92
C ILE A 95 -8.24 19.35 3.20
N ILE A 96 -7.83 20.63 3.27
CA ILE A 96 -8.14 21.51 4.42
C ILE A 96 -9.65 21.64 4.65
N ARG A 97 -10.47 21.72 3.59
CA ARG A 97 -11.94 21.76 3.75
C ARG A 97 -12.49 20.44 4.27
N GLU A 98 -12.01 19.31 3.77
CA GLU A 98 -12.42 17.97 4.23
C GLU A 98 -12.05 17.74 5.69
N THR A 99 -10.85 18.17 6.11
CA THR A 99 -10.38 18.01 7.50
C THR A 99 -11.09 18.92 8.51
N LYS A 100 -11.86 19.93 8.05
CA LYS A 100 -12.72 20.77 8.92
C LYS A 100 -14.06 20.13 9.24
N ASP A 101 -14.45 19.07 8.53
CA ASP A 101 -15.70 18.36 8.79
C ASP A 101 -15.60 17.54 10.09
N GLU A 102 -16.54 17.80 11.02
CA GLU A 102 -16.52 17.12 12.33
C GLU A 102 -16.80 15.61 12.22
N ASP A 103 -17.58 15.17 11.25
CA ASP A 103 -17.86 13.77 11.07
C ASP A 103 -16.66 13.05 10.46
N TYR A 104 -15.93 13.70 9.56
CA TYR A 104 -14.62 13.22 9.11
C TYR A 104 -13.65 13.04 10.29
N ARG A 105 -13.50 14.06 11.17
CA ARG A 105 -12.61 14.01 12.35
C ARG A 105 -12.93 12.87 13.32
N LYS A 106 -14.19 12.45 13.40
CA LYS A 106 -14.62 11.29 14.22
C LYS A 106 -14.22 9.95 13.60
N THR A 107 -14.09 9.88 12.28
CA THR A 107 -13.80 8.63 11.56
C THR A 107 -12.32 8.32 11.47
N VAL A 108 -11.46 9.34 11.40
CA VAL A 108 -10.01 9.17 11.25
C VAL A 108 -9.32 8.95 12.59
N LYS A 109 -8.26 8.17 12.59
CA LYS A 109 -7.40 7.97 13.76
C LYS A 109 -6.10 8.73 13.57
N VAL A 110 -5.67 9.41 14.62
CA VAL A 110 -4.47 10.26 14.60
C VAL A 110 -3.49 9.86 15.71
N LYS A 111 -2.20 10.11 15.47
CA LYS A 111 -1.15 9.99 16.46
C LYS A 111 -1.25 11.19 17.41
N LYS A 112 -1.19 10.95 18.72
CA LYS A 112 -1.12 12.01 19.71
C LYS A 112 0.27 12.65 19.69
N GLY A 113 0.33 13.97 19.93
CA GLY A 113 1.59 14.68 20.09
C GLY A 113 2.38 14.87 18.79
N GLY A 114 1.75 14.77 17.61
CA GLY A 114 2.42 15.01 16.35
C GLY A 114 1.50 15.46 15.23
N PHE A 115 2.01 16.36 14.39
CA PHE A 115 1.34 16.80 13.17
C PHE A 115 2.38 17.08 12.07
N VAL A 116 1.93 17.20 10.85
CA VAL A 116 2.76 17.47 9.66
C VAL A 116 2.51 18.89 9.22
N VAL A 117 3.55 19.57 8.76
CA VAL A 117 3.47 20.87 8.08
C VAL A 117 4.20 20.78 6.76
N ILE A 118 3.54 21.18 5.69
CA ILE A 118 4.13 21.34 4.36
C ILE A 118 4.19 22.81 4.05
N ARG A 119 5.38 23.32 3.70
CA ARG A 119 5.58 24.73 3.33
C ARG A 119 6.59 24.88 2.20
N LYS A 120 6.53 26.02 1.51
CA LYS A 120 7.57 26.44 0.57
C LYS A 120 8.67 27.19 1.30
N GLU A 121 9.90 26.94 0.87
CA GLU A 121 11.08 27.59 1.43
C GLU A 121 11.95 28.18 0.34
N ASP A 122 12.50 29.36 0.64
CA ASP A 122 13.55 30.00 -0.11
C ASP A 122 14.63 30.55 0.85
N LYS A 123 15.64 31.22 0.31
CA LYS A 123 16.75 31.78 1.08
C LYS A 123 16.35 32.83 2.15
N ASN A 124 15.12 33.33 2.09
CA ASN A 124 14.60 34.33 3.03
C ASN A 124 13.59 33.70 4.04
N THR A 125 13.27 32.43 3.88
CA THR A 125 12.36 31.71 4.78
C THR A 125 13.03 31.54 6.14
N LYS A 126 12.32 31.91 7.22
CA LYS A 126 12.81 31.73 8.58
C LYS A 126 12.90 30.26 8.94
N PRO A 127 13.86 29.87 9.81
CA PRO A 127 13.83 28.56 10.44
C PRO A 127 12.47 28.26 11.06
N ILE A 128 12.04 27.01 11.02
CA ILE A 128 10.70 26.61 11.47
C ILE A 128 10.48 26.91 12.95
N GLU A 129 11.54 26.79 13.76
CA GLU A 129 11.54 27.03 15.21
C GLU A 129 11.37 28.52 15.56
N GLU A 130 11.64 29.42 14.62
CA GLU A 130 11.43 30.86 14.77
C GLU A 130 10.01 31.31 14.45
N GLU A 131 9.23 30.46 13.80
CA GLU A 131 7.85 30.75 13.41
C GLU A 131 6.94 30.85 14.65
N GLN A 132 6.00 31.82 14.61
CA GLN A 132 5.09 32.02 15.73
C GLN A 132 4.14 30.82 15.94
N TRP A 133 3.64 30.23 14.85
CA TRP A 133 2.77 29.07 14.93
C TRP A 133 3.47 27.84 15.54
N TYR A 134 4.80 27.68 15.34
CA TYR A 134 5.58 26.60 15.97
C TYR A 134 5.60 26.76 17.49
N LYS A 135 5.79 28.00 17.96
CA LYS A 135 5.76 28.33 19.39
C LYS A 135 4.36 28.19 19.99
N ASP A 136 3.32 28.65 19.26
CA ASP A 136 1.92 28.53 19.67
C ASP A 136 1.47 27.08 19.77
N ALA A 137 1.99 26.21 18.90
CA ALA A 137 1.78 24.76 18.94
C ALA A 137 2.53 24.07 20.08
N LYS A 138 3.35 24.79 20.86
CA LYS A 138 4.25 24.24 21.88
C LYS A 138 5.07 23.07 21.33
N ALA A 139 5.57 23.25 20.12
CA ALA A 139 6.40 22.27 19.47
C ALA A 139 7.72 22.08 20.22
N THR A 140 8.12 20.83 20.38
CA THR A 140 9.33 20.43 21.11
C THR A 140 10.42 19.93 20.18
N ASP A 141 10.03 19.49 18.97
CA ASP A 141 10.94 18.96 17.97
C ASP A 141 10.35 19.07 16.56
N SER A 142 11.24 19.12 15.57
CA SER A 142 10.88 19.12 14.14
C SER A 142 11.83 18.22 13.35
N GLU A 143 11.27 17.39 12.50
CA GLU A 143 11.98 16.44 11.65
C GLU A 143 11.58 16.67 10.21
N VAL A 144 12.55 16.84 9.29
CA VAL A 144 12.26 16.87 7.85
C VAL A 144 11.90 15.46 7.40
N ILE A 145 10.69 15.31 6.79
CA ILE A 145 10.22 14.06 6.21
C ILE A 145 10.59 13.96 4.74
N MET A 146 10.32 15.05 4.00
CA MET A 146 10.55 15.12 2.56
C MET A 146 10.97 16.53 2.16
N GLU A 147 11.85 16.61 1.17
CA GLU A 147 12.27 17.87 0.56
C GLU A 147 12.25 17.73 -0.97
N ASN A 148 11.46 18.53 -1.64
CA ASN A 148 11.32 18.52 -3.09
C ASN A 148 11.59 19.89 -3.69
N THR A 149 12.11 19.94 -4.91
CA THR A 149 12.18 21.16 -5.70
C THR A 149 10.97 21.23 -6.62
N ILE A 150 10.11 22.24 -6.41
CA ILE A 150 8.91 22.46 -7.21
C ILE A 150 8.97 23.83 -7.90
N LYS A 151 8.13 24.04 -8.91
CA LYS A 151 7.93 25.38 -9.50
C LYS A 151 6.76 26.07 -8.81
N ASP A 152 6.97 27.30 -8.35
CA ASP A 152 5.92 28.16 -7.83
C ASP A 152 4.98 28.67 -8.96
N ASN A 153 4.04 29.54 -8.62
CA ASN A 153 3.07 30.08 -9.58
C ASN A 153 3.72 30.97 -10.65
N ASP A 154 4.91 31.50 -10.39
CA ASP A 154 5.68 32.35 -11.30
C ASP A 154 6.72 31.51 -12.09
N GLY A 155 6.72 30.19 -11.92
CA GLY A 155 7.62 29.25 -12.58
C GLY A 155 9.04 29.22 -11.98
N LYS A 156 9.27 29.85 -10.84
CA LYS A 156 10.55 29.84 -10.11
C LYS A 156 10.67 28.56 -9.30
N GLU A 157 11.86 27.96 -9.34
CA GLU A 157 12.17 26.82 -8.47
C GLU A 157 12.22 27.26 -6.99
N VAL A 158 11.47 26.56 -6.16
CA VAL A 158 11.42 26.71 -4.70
C VAL A 158 11.43 25.33 -4.06
N LYS A 159 11.99 25.24 -2.86
CA LYS A 159 11.90 24.03 -2.07
C LYS A 159 10.50 23.89 -1.47
N GLN A 160 9.93 22.70 -1.54
CA GLN A 160 8.78 22.33 -0.74
C GLN A 160 9.27 21.34 0.31
N VAL A 161 9.09 21.68 1.58
CA VAL A 161 9.58 20.89 2.70
C VAL A 161 8.41 20.43 3.55
N SER A 162 8.39 19.16 3.86
CA SER A 162 7.43 18.52 4.75
C SER A 162 8.09 18.20 6.07
N TYR A 163 7.54 18.75 7.15
CA TYR A 163 8.05 18.57 8.50
C TYR A 163 7.07 17.75 9.33
N LYS A 164 7.59 16.81 10.10
CA LYS A 164 6.88 16.21 11.23
C LYS A 164 7.21 17.01 12.48
N ILE A 165 6.20 17.53 13.13
CA ILE A 165 6.32 18.34 14.33
C ILE A 165 5.87 17.53 15.53
N THR A 166 6.71 17.48 16.57
CA THR A 166 6.36 16.90 17.87
C THR A 166 5.86 17.99 18.79
N THR A 167 4.77 17.76 19.53
CA THR A 167 4.17 18.72 20.46
C THR A 167 3.65 18.03 21.72
N GLU A 168 3.64 18.77 22.82
CA GLU A 168 3.02 18.36 24.09
C GLU A 168 1.50 18.59 24.12
N GLU A 169 0.97 19.35 23.17
CA GLU A 169 -0.47 19.65 23.11
C GLU A 169 -1.29 18.41 22.75
N LYS A 170 -2.46 18.30 23.38
CA LYS A 170 -3.35 17.14 23.23
C LYS A 170 -4.38 17.32 22.13
N ASP A 171 -4.78 18.56 21.86
CA ASP A 171 -5.77 18.89 20.84
C ASP A 171 -5.08 19.17 19.50
N ILE A 172 -4.72 18.11 18.80
CA ILE A 172 -4.03 18.19 17.52
C ILE A 172 -4.86 18.92 16.47
N TRP A 173 -6.20 18.76 16.47
CA TRP A 173 -7.04 19.42 15.49
C TRP A 173 -7.06 20.93 15.64
N SER A 174 -7.08 21.45 16.88
CA SER A 174 -6.98 22.88 17.13
C SER A 174 -5.64 23.46 16.66
N ILE A 175 -4.53 22.73 16.88
CA ILE A 175 -3.21 23.14 16.37
C ILE A 175 -3.20 23.17 14.85
N VAL A 176 -3.67 22.12 14.20
CA VAL A 176 -3.72 22.02 12.74
C VAL A 176 -4.55 23.14 12.14
N ASP A 177 -5.73 23.42 12.71
CA ASP A 177 -6.57 24.53 12.24
C ASP A 177 -5.88 25.90 12.37
N ASN A 178 -5.20 26.14 13.49
CA ASN A 178 -4.48 27.39 13.72
C ASN A 178 -3.27 27.53 12.78
N THR A 179 -2.53 26.43 12.56
CA THR A 179 -1.38 26.38 11.66
C THR A 179 -1.81 26.58 10.19
N ASN A 180 -2.93 26.00 9.76
CA ASN A 180 -3.48 26.19 8.43
C ASN A 180 -3.93 27.62 8.12
N ASN A 181 -4.05 28.48 9.13
CA ASN A 181 -4.36 29.90 8.94
C ASN A 181 -3.10 30.77 8.70
N GLN A 182 -1.90 30.16 8.67
CA GLN A 182 -0.64 30.89 8.49
C GLN A 182 -0.27 30.95 7.01
N ASN A 183 0.07 32.15 6.50
CA ASN A 183 0.38 32.37 5.09
C ASN A 183 1.64 31.60 4.59
N VAL A 184 2.53 31.24 5.50
CA VAL A 184 3.79 30.52 5.20
C VAL A 184 3.60 29.01 5.11
N VAL A 185 2.42 28.50 5.46
CA VAL A 185 2.08 27.07 5.48
C VAL A 185 1.17 26.78 4.28
N GLU A 186 1.50 25.77 3.49
CA GLU A 186 0.64 25.29 2.43
C GLU A 186 -0.47 24.41 2.98
N ILE A 187 -0.11 23.50 3.88
CA ILE A 187 -1.03 22.68 4.65
C ILE A 187 -0.38 22.20 5.96
N ALA A 188 -1.19 22.12 7.00
CA ALA A 188 -0.92 21.34 8.19
C ALA A 188 -1.97 20.23 8.32
N GLU A 189 -1.54 19.03 8.73
CA GLU A 189 -2.41 17.88 8.94
C GLU A 189 -1.93 17.05 10.13
N PRO A 190 -2.80 16.29 10.82
CA PRO A 190 -2.34 15.35 11.84
C PRO A 190 -1.46 14.26 11.26
N VAL A 191 -0.63 13.61 12.07
CA VAL A 191 -0.04 12.31 11.71
C VAL A 191 -1.15 11.27 11.81
N TYR A 192 -1.62 10.79 10.68
CA TYR A 192 -2.70 9.80 10.61
C TYR A 192 -2.20 8.38 10.90
N LYS A 193 -3.09 7.53 11.45
CA LYS A 193 -2.87 6.10 11.62
C LYS A 193 -3.45 5.31 10.46
N TYR A 194 -2.70 4.33 10.02
CA TYR A 194 -3.06 3.30 9.06
C TYR A 194 -2.95 1.93 9.73
N TYR A 195 -3.60 0.94 9.18
CA TYR A 195 -3.61 -0.42 9.72
C TYR A 195 -3.44 -1.42 8.60
N THR A 196 -2.71 -2.50 8.87
CA THR A 196 -2.71 -3.68 8.02
C THR A 196 -4.10 -4.34 8.07
N SER A 197 -4.50 -5.04 7.01
CA SER A 197 -5.71 -5.87 7.03
C SER A 197 -5.55 -6.98 8.08
N GLU A 198 -6.63 -7.28 8.83
CA GLU A 198 -6.67 -8.46 9.69
C GLU A 198 -6.70 -9.71 8.81
N GLU A 199 -5.55 -10.32 8.56
CA GLU A 199 -5.47 -11.64 8.00
C GLU A 199 -5.54 -12.67 9.13
N SER A 200 -6.37 -13.71 8.95
CA SER A 200 -6.23 -14.92 9.72
C SER A 200 -4.90 -15.56 9.32
N VAL A 201 -3.87 -15.39 10.13
CA VAL A 201 -2.59 -16.05 9.97
C VAL A 201 -2.86 -17.56 9.96
N LEU A 202 -2.87 -18.15 8.78
CA LEU A 202 -2.88 -19.62 8.65
C LEU A 202 -1.59 -20.09 9.30
N SER A 203 -1.71 -20.95 10.32
CA SER A 203 -0.56 -21.46 11.04
C SER A 203 0.43 -22.13 10.07
N ALA A 204 1.72 -22.00 10.35
CA ALA A 204 2.81 -22.58 9.54
C ALA A 204 2.66 -24.09 9.26
N GLU A 205 1.84 -24.80 10.02
CA GLU A 205 1.53 -26.22 9.81
C GLU A 205 0.67 -26.49 8.56
N ASP A 206 0.00 -25.48 7.98
CA ASP A 206 -0.91 -25.65 6.85
C ASP A 206 -0.24 -25.44 5.48
N ASN A 207 0.99 -24.96 5.40
CA ASN A 207 1.69 -24.66 4.16
C ASN A 207 2.39 -25.90 3.56
N LYS A 208 1.61 -26.87 3.10
CA LYS A 208 2.13 -28.01 2.32
C LYS A 208 1.93 -27.75 0.82
N GLY A 209 2.84 -26.93 0.24
CA GLY A 209 3.07 -26.82 -1.18
C GLY A 209 2.03 -26.03 -2.00
N MET A 210 2.36 -25.83 -3.27
CA MET A 210 1.57 -25.12 -4.29
C MET A 210 0.11 -25.59 -4.39
N GLU A 211 -0.21 -26.80 -3.95
CA GLU A 211 -1.57 -27.36 -4.04
C GLU A 211 -2.59 -26.56 -3.23
N LYS A 212 -2.17 -25.86 -2.17
CA LYS A 212 -3.02 -25.04 -1.34
C LYS A 212 -3.13 -23.58 -1.83
N GLN A 213 -2.24 -23.16 -2.71
CA GLN A 213 -2.23 -21.83 -3.30
C GLN A 213 -3.27 -21.77 -4.46
N TRP A 214 -4.55 -21.79 -4.10
CA TRP A 214 -5.68 -21.83 -5.04
C TRP A 214 -5.63 -20.71 -6.09
N TYR A 215 -5.11 -19.54 -5.72
CA TYR A 215 -4.99 -18.36 -6.58
C TYR A 215 -4.05 -18.59 -7.77
N LEU A 216 -3.03 -19.44 -7.66
CA LEU A 216 -2.13 -19.76 -8.77
C LEU A 216 -2.88 -20.40 -9.94
N LYS A 217 -3.79 -21.32 -9.64
CA LYS A 217 -4.64 -22.02 -10.64
C LYS A 217 -5.72 -21.11 -11.18
N ASP A 218 -6.40 -20.38 -10.28
CA ASP A 218 -7.50 -19.47 -10.63
C ASP A 218 -7.03 -18.37 -11.59
N GLN A 219 -5.85 -17.82 -11.34
CA GLN A 219 -5.22 -16.78 -12.15
C GLN A 219 -4.41 -17.35 -13.35
N LYS A 220 -4.35 -18.65 -13.53
CA LYS A 220 -3.61 -19.34 -14.60
C LYS A 220 -2.14 -18.94 -14.69
N LEU A 221 -1.49 -18.71 -13.55
CA LEU A 221 -0.13 -18.17 -13.47
C LEU A 221 0.92 -19.07 -14.11
N GLU A 222 0.74 -20.40 -14.06
CA GLU A 222 1.62 -21.35 -14.76
C GLU A 222 1.71 -21.05 -16.27
N SER A 223 0.62 -20.57 -16.88
CA SER A 223 0.61 -20.19 -18.30
C SER A 223 1.30 -18.84 -18.56
N VAL A 224 1.52 -18.04 -17.54
CA VAL A 224 2.25 -16.76 -17.60
C VAL A 224 3.74 -16.98 -17.44
N TRP A 225 4.15 -17.83 -16.49
CA TRP A 225 5.56 -18.06 -16.18
C TRP A 225 6.39 -18.67 -17.32
N GLY A 226 5.79 -19.44 -18.19
CA GLY A 226 6.47 -20.03 -19.36
C GLY A 226 6.25 -19.28 -20.68
N ASN A 227 5.64 -18.11 -20.66
CA ASN A 227 5.16 -17.45 -21.86
C ASN A 227 6.07 -16.28 -22.29
N GLU A 228 6.74 -16.44 -23.45
CA GLU A 228 7.62 -15.40 -24.02
C GLU A 228 6.90 -14.06 -24.26
N LYS A 229 5.59 -14.06 -24.52
CA LYS A 229 4.80 -12.84 -24.69
C LYS A 229 4.82 -11.96 -23.43
N TYR A 230 4.88 -12.57 -22.25
CA TYR A 230 4.94 -11.89 -20.96
C TYR A 230 6.36 -11.80 -20.40
N GLY A 231 7.37 -12.18 -21.20
CA GLY A 231 8.78 -12.05 -20.85
C GLY A 231 9.41 -13.25 -20.19
N ASN A 232 8.65 -14.30 -19.87
CA ASN A 232 9.14 -15.57 -19.27
C ASN A 232 10.11 -15.39 -18.10
N THR A 233 9.95 -14.32 -17.32
CA THR A 233 10.96 -13.91 -16.32
C THR A 233 10.54 -14.18 -14.90
N ALA A 234 9.26 -14.47 -14.62
CA ALA A 234 8.72 -14.60 -13.26
C ALA A 234 9.17 -13.46 -12.31
N GLY A 235 9.28 -12.23 -12.86
CA GLY A 235 9.72 -11.06 -12.11
C GLY A 235 11.25 -10.84 -12.06
N GLU A 236 12.06 -11.62 -12.77
CA GLU A 236 13.53 -11.50 -12.76
C GLU A 236 14.01 -10.09 -13.11
N GLY A 237 14.80 -9.51 -12.20
CA GLY A 237 15.34 -8.15 -12.31
C GLY A 237 14.31 -7.06 -12.02
N VAL A 238 13.22 -7.38 -11.31
CA VAL A 238 12.25 -6.42 -10.76
C VAL A 238 12.46 -6.33 -9.25
N VAL A 239 12.49 -5.11 -8.72
CA VAL A 239 12.53 -4.83 -7.28
C VAL A 239 11.15 -4.38 -6.81
N VAL A 240 10.59 -5.09 -5.83
CA VAL A 240 9.31 -4.75 -5.21
C VAL A 240 9.57 -4.28 -3.79
N ALA A 241 9.34 -3.01 -3.53
CA ALA A 241 9.35 -2.49 -2.17
C ALA A 241 8.05 -2.90 -1.47
N VAL A 242 8.17 -3.50 -0.30
CA VAL A 242 7.06 -3.87 0.59
C VAL A 242 7.10 -2.94 1.79
N ILE A 243 6.23 -1.90 1.75
CA ILE A 243 6.05 -0.98 2.88
C ILE A 243 5.00 -1.61 3.78
N ASP A 244 5.45 -2.13 4.93
CA ASP A 244 4.61 -2.96 5.79
C ASP A 244 5.18 -3.06 7.22
N THR A 245 4.87 -4.14 7.94
CA THR A 245 5.40 -4.44 9.30
C THR A 245 6.85 -4.92 9.32
N GLY A 246 7.52 -4.95 8.19
CA GLY A 246 8.83 -5.54 7.96
C GLY A 246 8.74 -6.84 7.17
N VAL A 247 9.87 -7.51 6.98
CA VAL A 247 9.96 -8.82 6.33
C VAL A 247 10.96 -9.69 7.09
N ASP A 248 10.63 -10.95 7.35
CA ASP A 248 11.62 -11.94 7.78
C ASP A 248 12.52 -12.31 6.59
N TYR A 249 13.55 -11.51 6.40
CA TYR A 249 14.51 -11.66 5.30
C TYR A 249 15.44 -12.87 5.49
N ASN A 250 15.35 -13.59 6.62
CA ASN A 250 16.04 -14.87 6.87
C ASN A 250 15.15 -16.09 6.60
N HIS A 251 13.88 -15.87 6.20
CA HIS A 251 12.96 -16.97 5.93
C HIS A 251 13.48 -17.87 4.81
N GLU A 252 13.49 -19.20 5.04
CA GLU A 252 14.05 -20.19 4.13
C GLU A 252 13.46 -20.21 2.71
N ASP A 253 12.29 -19.59 2.55
CA ASP A 253 11.55 -19.51 1.29
C ASP A 253 11.54 -18.07 0.70
N LEU A 254 12.36 -17.16 1.24
CA LEU A 254 12.45 -15.77 0.80
C LEU A 254 13.88 -15.24 0.68
N GLN A 255 14.83 -15.81 1.42
CA GLN A 255 16.17 -15.24 1.64
C GLN A 255 16.93 -14.94 0.34
N ASP A 256 16.83 -15.81 -0.67
CA ASP A 256 17.50 -15.63 -1.96
C ASP A 256 16.79 -14.56 -2.83
N ASN A 257 15.57 -14.15 -2.48
CA ASN A 257 14.79 -13.12 -3.15
C ASN A 257 14.74 -11.79 -2.39
N ILE A 258 15.55 -11.62 -1.35
CA ILE A 258 15.68 -10.31 -0.69
C ILE A 258 16.57 -9.38 -1.52
N TRP A 259 16.15 -8.12 -1.63
CA TRP A 259 16.97 -7.05 -2.16
C TRP A 259 18.10 -6.72 -1.20
N THR A 260 19.25 -6.34 -1.77
CA THR A 260 20.40 -5.92 -0.98
C THR A 260 20.96 -4.61 -1.54
N ASN A 261 21.22 -3.66 -0.64
CA ASN A 261 21.98 -2.47 -0.97
C ASN A 261 23.46 -2.85 -1.12
N SER A 262 23.93 -2.90 -2.35
CA SER A 262 25.30 -3.35 -2.65
C SER A 262 26.39 -2.41 -2.13
N ALA A 263 26.07 -1.13 -1.95
CA ALA A 263 27.00 -0.16 -1.37
C ALA A 263 27.24 -0.49 0.10
N GLU A 264 26.16 -0.72 0.85
CA GLU A 264 26.22 -1.06 2.28
C GLU A 264 26.83 -2.44 2.53
N VAL A 265 26.53 -3.44 1.68
CA VAL A 265 27.17 -4.78 1.78
C VAL A 265 28.67 -4.71 1.63
N SER A 266 29.17 -3.86 0.73
CA SER A 266 30.62 -3.70 0.45
C SER A 266 31.26 -2.58 1.25
N GLY A 267 30.48 -1.82 1.98
CA GLY A 267 30.86 -0.61 2.69
C GLY A 267 31.44 -0.84 4.09
N GLN A 268 31.51 0.21 4.85
CA GLN A 268 32.04 0.20 6.21
C GLN A 268 30.87 0.19 7.22
N LYS A 269 30.81 -0.82 8.07
CA LYS A 269 29.79 -0.91 9.12
C LYS A 269 29.72 0.38 9.96
N GLY A 270 28.51 0.89 10.14
CA GLY A 270 28.20 2.11 10.85
C GLY A 270 28.38 3.37 10.03
N THR A 271 28.47 3.24 8.71
CA THR A 271 28.58 4.34 7.74
C THR A 271 27.43 4.26 6.74
N ASP A 272 26.96 5.40 6.26
CA ASP A 272 26.07 5.52 5.10
C ASP A 272 26.97 5.62 3.86
N ASP A 273 27.21 4.48 3.21
CA ASP A 273 28.23 4.37 2.15
C ASP A 273 27.73 4.87 0.77
N ASP A 274 26.41 5.00 0.57
CA ASP A 274 25.81 5.55 -0.65
C ASP A 274 25.22 6.96 -0.48
N ASN A 275 25.28 7.51 0.75
CA ASN A 275 24.78 8.83 1.10
C ASN A 275 23.28 8.99 0.83
N ASN A 276 22.49 7.92 1.06
CA ASN A 276 21.05 7.93 0.93
C ASN A 276 20.32 8.41 2.21
N GLY A 277 21.05 8.65 3.30
CA GLY A 277 20.56 9.10 4.61
C GLY A 277 20.29 7.98 5.61
N TYR A 278 20.61 6.72 5.25
CA TYR A 278 20.40 5.55 6.09
C TYR A 278 21.69 4.76 6.25
N VAL A 279 22.06 4.46 7.48
CA VAL A 279 23.29 3.74 7.83
C VAL A 279 23.01 2.24 7.82
N ASP A 280 23.89 1.45 7.21
CA ASP A 280 23.82 -0.03 7.19
C ASP A 280 22.45 -0.58 6.68
N ASP A 281 21.79 0.07 5.72
CA ASP A 281 20.49 -0.34 5.17
C ASP A 281 20.59 -1.52 4.18
N VAL A 282 21.39 -2.51 4.54
CA VAL A 282 21.75 -3.68 3.71
C VAL A 282 20.54 -4.40 3.10
N HIS A 283 19.47 -4.57 3.85
CA HIS A 283 18.24 -5.25 3.40
C HIS A 283 17.02 -4.35 3.36
N GLY A 284 17.22 -3.03 3.31
CA GLY A 284 16.16 -2.04 3.45
C GLY A 284 16.15 -1.38 4.82
N ILE A 285 15.05 -0.71 5.18
CA ILE A 285 15.03 0.20 6.34
C ILE A 285 13.96 -0.12 7.37
N ASN A 286 14.25 0.25 8.62
CA ASN A 286 13.27 0.30 9.71
C ASN A 286 12.99 1.76 10.08
N LEU A 287 11.77 2.22 9.82
CA LEU A 287 11.31 3.58 10.09
C LEU A 287 10.70 3.74 11.49
N ILE A 288 10.47 2.62 12.18
CA ILE A 288 9.97 2.59 13.55
C ILE A 288 11.12 2.75 14.54
N ASP A 289 12.22 2.04 14.31
CA ASP A 289 13.48 2.18 15.05
C ASP A 289 14.66 2.18 14.07
N PRO A 290 15.25 3.34 13.77
CA PRO A 290 16.35 3.44 12.80
C PRO A 290 17.64 2.71 13.21
N ASN A 291 17.75 2.23 14.47
CA ASN A 291 18.91 1.47 14.94
C ASN A 291 18.72 -0.05 14.74
N GLU A 292 17.55 -0.47 14.31
CA GLU A 292 17.20 -1.88 14.11
C GLU A 292 16.98 -2.19 12.63
N THR A 293 17.12 -3.45 12.27
CA THR A 293 16.88 -3.93 10.91
C THR A 293 15.37 -3.98 10.58
N PRO A 294 14.97 -4.06 9.30
CA PRO A 294 13.56 -4.14 8.92
C PRO A 294 12.93 -5.52 9.14
N MET A 295 13.39 -6.24 10.18
CA MET A 295 12.85 -7.54 10.56
C MET A 295 11.38 -7.41 10.99
N ASP A 296 10.55 -8.31 10.47
CA ASP A 296 9.12 -8.37 10.79
C ASP A 296 8.89 -8.93 12.20
N ASP A 297 8.11 -8.23 13.00
CA ASP A 297 7.68 -8.61 14.34
C ASP A 297 6.16 -8.77 14.50
N HIS A 298 5.44 -8.71 13.35
CA HIS A 298 3.99 -8.91 13.26
C HIS A 298 3.61 -10.12 12.40
N GLY A 299 4.31 -10.33 11.26
CA GLY A 299 4.08 -11.42 10.31
C GLY A 299 3.34 -11.02 9.04
N HIS A 300 2.62 -9.88 9.01
CA HIS A 300 1.85 -9.44 7.84
C HIS A 300 2.77 -9.12 6.65
N GLY A 301 3.81 -8.32 6.83
CA GLY A 301 4.72 -7.95 5.74
C GLY A 301 5.49 -9.14 5.18
N THR A 302 5.87 -10.12 6.02
CA THR A 302 6.48 -11.38 5.57
C THR A 302 5.51 -12.20 4.73
N HIS A 303 4.24 -12.28 5.13
CA HIS A 303 3.20 -12.96 4.36
C HIS A 303 2.98 -12.30 3.00
N VAL A 304 2.86 -10.97 2.95
CA VAL A 304 2.76 -10.20 1.71
C VAL A 304 3.97 -10.44 0.80
N ALA A 305 5.19 -10.36 1.34
CA ALA A 305 6.42 -10.65 0.60
C ALA A 305 6.43 -12.08 0.03
N GLY A 306 5.94 -13.05 0.81
CA GLY A 306 5.80 -14.44 0.40
C GLY A 306 4.87 -14.62 -0.80
N ILE A 307 3.68 -14.02 -0.78
CA ILE A 307 2.75 -14.07 -1.92
C ILE A 307 3.40 -13.50 -3.18
N ILE A 308 4.21 -12.45 -3.05
CA ILE A 308 4.91 -11.82 -4.17
C ILE A 308 6.05 -12.70 -4.67
N ALA A 309 6.96 -13.14 -3.79
CA ALA A 309 8.28 -13.60 -4.18
C ALA A 309 8.80 -14.84 -3.44
N MET A 310 7.94 -15.68 -2.80
CA MET A 310 8.39 -16.98 -2.33
C MET A 310 9.17 -17.72 -3.42
N GLU A 311 10.27 -18.34 -3.06
CA GLU A 311 11.17 -19.00 -3.99
C GLU A 311 10.53 -20.26 -4.61
N ASN A 312 10.91 -20.57 -5.83
CA ASN A 312 10.53 -21.85 -6.46
C ASN A 312 11.61 -22.91 -6.14
N ASN A 313 11.74 -23.28 -4.87
CA ASN A 313 12.80 -24.13 -4.33
C ASN A 313 12.33 -25.50 -3.78
N ASN A 314 11.05 -25.84 -3.98
CA ASN A 314 10.37 -27.03 -3.43
C ASN A 314 10.19 -27.01 -1.90
N VAL A 315 10.31 -25.86 -1.26
CA VAL A 315 10.00 -25.61 0.14
C VAL A 315 8.75 -24.74 0.18
N GLY A 316 7.86 -24.93 1.13
CA GLY A 316 6.69 -24.08 1.35
C GLY A 316 5.82 -23.89 0.10
N GLY A 317 5.76 -22.68 -0.41
CA GLY A 317 4.95 -22.28 -1.56
C GLY A 317 5.76 -21.78 -2.75
N VAL A 318 5.12 -20.97 -3.60
CA VAL A 318 5.77 -20.24 -4.69
C VAL A 318 5.15 -18.86 -4.84
N GLY A 319 5.97 -17.84 -4.91
CA GLY A 319 5.52 -16.48 -5.16
C GLY A 319 5.07 -16.27 -6.60
N ILE A 320 4.14 -15.35 -6.81
CA ILE A 320 3.62 -15.03 -8.14
C ILE A 320 4.73 -14.52 -9.05
N ALA A 321 5.69 -13.80 -8.48
CA ALA A 321 6.88 -13.27 -9.13
C ALA A 321 8.15 -13.81 -8.45
N TYR A 322 8.28 -15.12 -8.37
CA TYR A 322 9.28 -15.85 -7.58
C TYR A 322 10.75 -15.59 -7.95
N LYS A 323 11.02 -14.71 -8.89
CA LYS A 323 12.37 -14.23 -9.24
C LYS A 323 12.54 -12.72 -9.03
N SER A 324 11.53 -12.04 -8.50
CA SER A 324 11.67 -10.62 -8.11
C SER A 324 12.43 -10.50 -6.80
N LYS A 325 12.94 -9.30 -6.52
CA LYS A 325 13.61 -8.98 -5.28
C LYS A 325 12.68 -8.16 -4.38
N ILE A 326 12.55 -8.53 -3.14
CA ILE A 326 11.81 -7.80 -2.12
C ILE A 326 12.73 -6.80 -1.44
N MET A 327 12.34 -5.53 -1.41
CA MET A 327 12.96 -4.47 -0.64
C MET A 327 12.10 -4.23 0.62
N PRO A 328 12.52 -4.74 1.80
CA PRO A 328 11.79 -4.57 3.05
C PRO A 328 11.80 -3.11 3.52
N ILE A 329 10.62 -2.55 3.82
CA ILE A 329 10.48 -1.23 4.42
C ILE A 329 9.53 -1.35 5.60
N LYS A 330 10.10 -1.43 6.81
CA LYS A 330 9.33 -1.53 8.03
C LYS A 330 8.83 -0.15 8.45
N ALA A 331 7.56 0.10 8.16
CA ALA A 331 6.81 1.30 8.55
C ALA A 331 5.72 0.99 9.58
N GLY A 332 5.45 -0.29 9.85
CA GLY A 332 4.47 -0.78 10.80
C GLY A 332 5.10 -1.46 12.01
N GLY A 333 4.51 -1.23 13.18
CA GLY A 333 4.89 -1.86 14.43
C GLY A 333 4.31 -3.27 14.60
N SER A 334 4.65 -3.91 15.72
CA SER A 334 4.18 -5.26 16.09
C SER A 334 2.66 -5.35 16.34
N ASP A 335 1.97 -4.23 16.37
CA ASP A 335 0.50 -4.14 16.46
C ASP A 335 -0.17 -3.89 15.10
N GLY A 336 0.59 -3.93 14.00
CA GLY A 336 0.09 -3.67 12.65
C GLY A 336 -0.25 -2.20 12.37
N THR A 337 0.11 -1.27 13.27
CA THR A 337 -0.15 0.15 13.09
C THR A 337 0.99 0.83 12.33
N LEU A 338 0.63 1.58 11.27
CA LEU A 338 1.54 2.45 10.52
C LEU A 338 1.16 3.92 10.72
N TYR A 339 2.11 4.83 10.49
CA TYR A 339 1.85 6.27 10.53
C TYR A 339 2.14 6.93 9.18
N SER A 340 1.35 7.95 8.83
CA SER A 340 1.47 8.66 7.55
C SER A 340 2.88 9.22 7.31
N SER A 341 3.57 9.65 8.35
CA SER A 341 4.97 10.11 8.28
C SER A 341 5.93 9.03 7.82
N ASP A 342 5.79 7.83 8.36
CA ASP A 342 6.69 6.72 8.10
C ASP A 342 6.37 6.09 6.73
N ILE A 343 5.09 6.04 6.36
CA ILE A 343 4.65 5.65 5.02
C ILE A 343 5.26 6.55 3.95
N ALA A 344 5.21 7.88 4.14
CA ALA A 344 5.74 8.83 3.17
C ALA A 344 7.27 8.68 3.00
N LYS A 345 8.01 8.52 4.11
CA LYS A 345 9.45 8.21 4.08
C LYS A 345 9.73 6.88 3.37
N GLY A 346 8.91 5.84 3.62
CA GLY A 346 9.04 4.55 2.97
C GLY A 346 8.84 4.63 1.46
N ILE A 347 7.87 5.42 1.00
CA ILE A 347 7.65 5.68 -0.42
C ILE A 347 8.87 6.40 -1.03
N GLU A 348 9.36 7.43 -0.34
CA GLU A 348 10.53 8.19 -0.78
C GLU A 348 11.77 7.30 -0.89
N TYR A 349 12.06 6.51 0.14
CA TYR A 349 13.16 5.55 0.13
C TYR A 349 13.04 4.57 -1.04
N ALA A 350 11.86 3.98 -1.23
CA ALA A 350 11.62 2.97 -2.26
C ALA A 350 11.99 3.47 -3.66
N TYR A 351 11.45 4.62 -4.09
CA TYR A 351 11.70 5.08 -5.46
C TYR A 351 13.13 5.63 -5.64
N LYS A 352 13.73 6.21 -4.60
CA LYS A 352 15.12 6.69 -4.64
C LYS A 352 16.14 5.54 -4.71
N ASN A 353 15.83 4.41 -4.08
CA ASN A 353 16.70 3.22 -4.07
C ASN A 353 16.35 2.18 -5.15
N GLY A 354 15.58 2.59 -6.16
CA GLY A 354 15.41 1.83 -7.40
C GLY A 354 14.36 0.73 -7.34
N ALA A 355 13.35 0.86 -6.50
CA ALA A 355 12.17 0.00 -6.57
C ALA A 355 11.44 0.23 -7.90
N ASP A 356 11.04 -0.86 -8.57
CA ASP A 356 10.18 -0.82 -9.75
C ASP A 356 8.69 -0.80 -9.38
N VAL A 357 8.35 -1.42 -8.26
CA VAL A 357 6.97 -1.53 -7.73
C VAL A 357 6.99 -1.20 -6.24
N ILE A 358 6.01 -0.45 -5.79
CA ILE A 358 5.78 -0.17 -4.36
C ILE A 358 4.45 -0.81 -3.96
N ASN A 359 4.49 -1.77 -3.05
CA ASN A 359 3.33 -2.42 -2.48
C ASN A 359 2.97 -1.82 -1.12
N MET A 360 1.69 -1.48 -0.94
CA MET A 360 1.12 -0.82 0.24
C MET A 360 -0.15 -1.56 0.67
N SER A 361 0.03 -2.67 1.41
CA SER A 361 -1.08 -3.53 1.87
C SER A 361 -1.63 -3.07 3.23
N PHE A 362 -2.05 -1.82 3.30
CA PHE A 362 -2.63 -1.19 4.48
C PHE A 362 -3.63 -0.11 4.10
N GLY A 363 -4.44 0.32 5.06
CA GLY A 363 -5.44 1.33 4.75
C GLY A 363 -5.86 2.21 5.93
N SER A 364 -6.58 3.29 5.61
CA SER A 364 -7.17 4.22 6.56
C SER A 364 -8.36 4.94 5.93
N SER A 365 -9.23 5.50 6.77
CA SER A 365 -10.23 6.48 6.32
C SER A 365 -9.66 7.90 6.13
N ALA A 366 -8.38 8.10 6.44
CA ALA A 366 -7.73 9.41 6.35
C ALA A 366 -7.25 9.73 4.94
N HIS A 367 -7.34 11.00 4.57
CA HIS A 367 -6.73 11.58 3.37
C HIS A 367 -5.51 12.40 3.79
N SER A 368 -4.32 11.92 3.48
CA SER A 368 -3.06 12.57 3.83
C SER A 368 -2.43 13.25 2.61
N ALA A 369 -2.24 14.56 2.71
CA ALA A 369 -1.53 15.36 1.71
C ALA A 369 -0.05 14.97 1.62
N LEU A 370 0.55 14.58 2.74
CA LEU A 370 1.92 14.11 2.79
C LEU A 370 2.12 12.84 1.97
N ILE A 371 1.25 11.84 2.15
CA ILE A 371 1.30 10.60 1.36
C ILE A 371 0.99 10.90 -0.11
N GLU A 372 0.01 11.75 -0.40
CA GLU A 372 -0.33 12.13 -1.79
C GLU A 372 0.87 12.75 -2.51
N ASN A 373 1.64 13.63 -1.85
CA ASN A 373 2.87 14.19 -2.39
C ASN A 373 3.91 13.09 -2.67
N ALA A 374 4.18 12.20 -1.70
CA ALA A 374 5.13 11.12 -1.86
C ALA A 374 4.77 10.19 -3.02
N LEU A 375 3.49 9.88 -3.19
CA LEU A 375 2.98 9.08 -4.30
C LEU A 375 3.15 9.79 -5.65
N GLN A 376 2.95 11.11 -5.70
CA GLN A 376 3.17 11.88 -6.92
C GLN A 376 4.64 11.87 -7.35
N ASP A 377 5.56 12.00 -6.41
CA ASP A 377 7.00 11.95 -6.68
C ASP A 377 7.43 10.56 -7.18
N ALA A 378 6.90 9.50 -6.58
CA ALA A 378 7.19 8.12 -6.98
C ALA A 378 6.55 7.72 -8.32
N PHE A 379 5.44 8.38 -8.73
CA PHE A 379 4.60 7.97 -9.86
C PHE A 379 5.36 7.85 -11.20
N GLY A 380 6.35 8.71 -11.44
CA GLY A 380 7.15 8.67 -12.67
C GLY A 380 8.18 7.53 -12.72
N SER A 381 8.49 6.93 -11.58
CA SER A 381 9.59 5.97 -11.39
C SER A 381 9.10 4.57 -11.06
N CYS A 382 7.98 4.44 -10.32
CA CYS A 382 7.49 3.17 -9.81
C CYS A 382 6.05 2.90 -10.24
N VAL A 383 5.68 1.62 -10.24
CA VAL A 383 4.28 1.20 -10.23
C VAL A 383 3.80 1.17 -8.79
N LEU A 384 2.70 1.84 -8.51
CA LEU A 384 2.13 1.95 -7.17
C LEU A 384 0.96 0.98 -7.02
N VAL A 385 1.00 0.13 -6.00
CA VAL A 385 -0.05 -0.83 -5.68
C VAL A 385 -0.48 -0.64 -4.24
N ALA A 386 -1.78 -0.48 -4.01
CA ALA A 386 -2.34 -0.27 -2.68
C ALA A 386 -3.63 -1.04 -2.50
N GLU A 387 -3.93 -1.41 -1.25
CA GLU A 387 -5.21 -1.99 -0.87
C GLU A 387 -6.34 -0.98 -1.01
N GLN A 388 -7.49 -1.43 -1.52
CA GLN A 388 -8.70 -0.63 -1.55
C GLN A 388 -9.41 -0.68 -0.21
N VAL A 389 -9.14 0.27 0.69
CA VAL A 389 -9.90 0.39 1.93
C VAL A 389 -11.24 1.05 1.67
N MET A 390 -12.28 0.30 1.94
CA MET A 390 -13.66 0.75 1.76
C MET A 390 -14.03 1.84 2.78
N ARG A 391 -14.46 2.97 2.30
CA ARG A 391 -15.67 3.76 2.60
C ARG A 391 -15.61 5.26 2.34
N VAL A 392 -14.47 5.93 2.38
CA VAL A 392 -14.44 7.40 2.25
C VAL A 392 -13.61 7.90 1.07
N CYS A 393 -12.65 7.12 0.59
CA CYS A 393 -11.73 7.50 -0.50
C CYS A 393 -12.00 6.82 -1.85
N GLN A 394 -13.23 6.37 -2.15
CA GLN A 394 -13.56 5.73 -3.44
C GLN A 394 -13.11 6.54 -4.67
N GLN A 395 -12.97 7.86 -4.55
CA GLN A 395 -12.52 8.69 -5.67
C GLN A 395 -10.99 8.75 -5.84
N GLN A 396 -10.20 8.45 -4.80
CA GLN A 396 -8.74 8.63 -4.82
C GLN A 396 -7.97 7.32 -4.95
N ILE A 397 -8.38 6.27 -4.23
CA ILE A 397 -7.80 4.94 -4.41
C ILE A 397 -8.32 4.29 -5.70
N ALA A 398 -9.57 4.54 -6.09
CA ALA A 398 -10.02 4.25 -7.45
C ALA A 398 -9.11 4.91 -8.50
N HIS A 399 -8.46 6.02 -8.18
CA HIS A 399 -7.45 6.65 -9.01
C HIS A 399 -6.16 5.81 -9.09
N ILE A 400 -5.65 5.28 -7.99
CA ILE A 400 -4.43 4.45 -7.97
C ILE A 400 -4.69 3.07 -8.60
N ILE A 401 -5.79 2.41 -8.24
CA ILE A 401 -6.19 1.11 -8.86
C ILE A 401 -6.55 1.30 -10.34
N TYR A 402 -7.21 2.39 -10.69
CA TYR A 402 -7.51 2.73 -12.08
C TYR A 402 -6.25 3.09 -12.86
N LEU A 403 -5.23 3.66 -12.24
CA LEU A 403 -3.90 3.89 -12.84
C LEU A 403 -3.23 2.56 -13.18
N VAL A 404 -3.26 1.58 -12.29
CA VAL A 404 -2.76 0.23 -12.58
C VAL A 404 -3.55 -0.40 -13.74
N GLN A 405 -4.88 -0.35 -13.73
CA GLN A 405 -5.71 -0.84 -14.83
C GLN A 405 -5.50 -0.07 -16.14
N THR A 406 -5.37 1.25 -16.09
CA THR A 406 -5.22 2.08 -17.30
C THR A 406 -3.80 1.98 -17.87
N CYS A 407 -2.78 1.90 -17.01
CA CYS A 407 -1.41 1.62 -17.45
C CYS A 407 -1.31 0.24 -18.12
N ILE A 408 -1.99 -0.76 -17.58
CA ILE A 408 -2.10 -2.09 -18.18
C ILE A 408 -2.86 -2.02 -19.52
N LEU A 409 -4.02 -1.36 -19.59
CA LEU A 409 -4.86 -1.30 -20.79
C LEU A 409 -4.24 -0.42 -21.90
N GLN A 410 -3.63 0.71 -21.58
CA GLN A 410 -2.96 1.55 -22.58
C GLN A 410 -1.73 0.88 -23.19
N HIS A 411 -1.06 -0.04 -22.47
CA HIS A 411 0.11 -0.76 -22.96
C HIS A 411 -0.24 -2.11 -23.62
N ILE A 412 -1.46 -2.59 -23.48
CA ILE A 412 -1.95 -3.78 -24.23
C ILE A 412 -2.42 -3.39 -25.64
N HIS A 413 -2.79 -2.15 -25.89
CA HIS A 413 -3.31 -1.68 -27.19
C HIS A 413 -2.27 -0.95 -28.06
N MET A 414 -0.99 -0.86 -27.65
CA MET A 414 0.14 -0.50 -28.48
C MET A 414 1.07 -1.69 -28.73
#